data_b99f77fbb19034d030ac443c7053a8b7
#
_entry.id   b99f77fbb19034d030ac443c7053a8b7
#
_cell.length_a   1.000
_cell.length_b   1.000
_cell.length_c   1.000
_cell.angle_alpha   90.00
_cell.angle_beta   90.00
_cell.angle_gamma   90.00
#
_symmetry.space_group_name_H-M   'P 1'
#
loop_
_entity.id
_entity.type
_entity.pdbx_description
1 polymer ?
#
loop_
_entity_poly.entity_id
_entity_poly.type
_entity_poly.pdbx_seq_one_letter_code
_entity_poly.pdbx_strand_id
1 'polypeptide(L)'
;RLDKFLVACAVGSRTEVKNLLKAGRVTVNGKKEKSAKLQINEEKDEIRFDGQVLEYEEFVYYMMNKPQGVISATEDNKHRTVLDLLDDLARSKGVFPVGRLDIDTHGLLLLTNDGQLAHALLSPKRHVDKTYQAQVKGIMSQEDVQTFAKGIPLKDFTCQPAKLEILSVDSDKGESQVRVTIAEGKFHQVKRMVAYCGKEVVDLQRLTMGTLALDENLERGEWRRLTREELENLLASIA
;
A
#
# COMPACT_ATOMS: atom_id res chain seq x y z
N ARG A 1 -6.56 -27.72 -10.80
CA ARG A 1 -7.96 -27.89 -11.19
C ARG A 1 -8.48 -26.58 -11.77
N LEU A 2 -9.39 -26.68 -12.69
CA LEU A 2 -9.95 -25.52 -13.39
C LEU A 2 -10.65 -24.55 -12.45
N ASP A 3 -11.45 -25.04 -11.50
CA ASP A 3 -12.13 -24.19 -10.52
C ASP A 3 -11.13 -23.36 -9.69
N LYS A 4 -10.05 -23.99 -9.26
CA LYS A 4 -9.00 -23.34 -8.49
C LYS A 4 -8.27 -22.26 -9.30
N PHE A 5 -8.00 -22.54 -10.58
CA PHE A 5 -7.41 -21.58 -11.51
C PHE A 5 -8.33 -20.37 -11.72
N LEU A 6 -9.62 -20.60 -11.94
CA LEU A 6 -10.59 -19.52 -12.14
C LEU A 6 -10.72 -18.62 -10.92
N VAL A 7 -10.72 -19.20 -9.72
CA VAL A 7 -10.71 -18.40 -8.48
C VAL A 7 -9.42 -17.59 -8.38
N ALA A 8 -8.28 -18.21 -8.70
CA ALA A 8 -6.99 -17.53 -8.68
C ALA A 8 -6.89 -16.39 -9.72
N CYS A 9 -7.62 -16.49 -10.83
CA CYS A 9 -7.72 -15.43 -11.83
C CYS A 9 -8.82 -14.40 -11.52
N ALA A 10 -9.41 -14.47 -10.33
CA ALA A 10 -10.44 -13.53 -9.87
C ALA A 10 -11.75 -13.54 -10.66
N VAL A 11 -12.07 -14.64 -11.30
CA VAL A 11 -13.34 -14.77 -12.04
C VAL A 11 -14.54 -14.75 -11.10
N GLY A 12 -14.35 -15.22 -9.86
CA GLY A 12 -15.38 -15.23 -8.83
C GLY A 12 -14.99 -16.12 -7.66
N SER A 13 -15.90 -16.22 -6.68
CA SER A 13 -15.78 -17.16 -5.57
C SER A 13 -15.91 -18.61 -6.06
N ARG A 14 -15.62 -19.58 -5.21
CA ARG A 14 -15.77 -21.02 -5.55
C ARG A 14 -17.18 -21.34 -6.02
N THR A 15 -18.19 -20.81 -5.36
CA THR A 15 -19.60 -21.03 -5.74
C THR A 15 -19.95 -20.33 -7.05
N GLU A 16 -19.53 -19.09 -7.21
CA GLU A 16 -19.76 -18.33 -8.45
C GLU A 16 -19.11 -19.00 -9.66
N VAL A 17 -17.87 -19.48 -9.52
CA VAL A 17 -17.12 -20.18 -10.56
C VAL A 17 -17.87 -21.43 -11.03
N LYS A 18 -18.44 -22.21 -10.13
CA LYS A 18 -19.23 -23.38 -10.49
C LYS A 18 -20.46 -23.01 -11.32
N ASN A 19 -21.13 -21.92 -10.97
CA ASN A 19 -22.30 -21.44 -11.72
C ASN A 19 -21.89 -20.91 -13.11
N LEU A 20 -20.76 -20.22 -13.21
CA LEU A 20 -20.23 -19.73 -14.48
C LEU A 20 -19.83 -20.86 -15.42
N LEU A 21 -19.24 -21.94 -14.88
CA LEU A 21 -18.94 -23.15 -15.65
C LEU A 21 -20.20 -23.80 -16.18
N LYS A 22 -21.23 -23.96 -15.36
CA LYS A 22 -22.53 -24.51 -15.76
C LYS A 22 -23.19 -23.66 -16.84
N ALA A 23 -23.01 -22.35 -16.78
CA ALA A 23 -23.55 -21.41 -17.77
C ALA A 23 -22.79 -21.41 -19.10
N GLY A 24 -21.71 -22.18 -19.22
CA GLY A 24 -20.93 -22.29 -20.44
C GLY A 24 -20.11 -21.06 -20.79
N ARG A 25 -19.77 -20.25 -19.80
CA ARG A 25 -19.02 -18.99 -19.99
C ARG A 25 -17.50 -19.19 -20.01
N VAL A 26 -17.03 -20.41 -19.75
CA VAL A 26 -15.61 -20.75 -19.71
C VAL A 26 -15.28 -21.74 -20.83
N THR A 27 -14.19 -21.45 -21.55
CA THR A 27 -13.66 -22.38 -22.57
C THR A 27 -12.23 -22.79 -22.20
N VAL A 28 -11.90 -24.03 -22.52
CA VAL A 28 -10.54 -24.58 -22.37
C VAL A 28 -10.12 -25.04 -23.76
N ASN A 29 -9.07 -24.41 -24.29
CA ASN A 29 -8.58 -24.69 -25.66
C ASN A 29 -9.70 -24.60 -26.73
N GLY A 30 -10.57 -23.60 -26.59
CA GLY A 30 -11.63 -23.31 -27.53
C GLY A 30 -12.93 -24.09 -27.32
N LYS A 31 -12.99 -25.03 -26.39
CA LYS A 31 -14.17 -25.83 -26.10
C LYS A 31 -14.79 -25.42 -24.76
N LYS A 32 -16.12 -25.33 -24.72
CA LYS A 32 -16.85 -25.08 -23.47
C LYS A 32 -16.58 -26.21 -22.48
N GLU A 33 -16.18 -25.84 -21.28
CA GLU A 33 -15.90 -26.77 -20.22
C GLU A 33 -16.82 -26.48 -19.03
N LYS A 34 -17.51 -27.50 -18.55
CA LYS A 34 -18.43 -27.38 -17.41
C LYS A 34 -17.92 -28.03 -16.13
N SER A 35 -16.89 -28.86 -16.25
CA SER A 35 -16.32 -29.58 -15.09
C SER A 35 -15.35 -28.73 -14.32
N ALA A 36 -15.70 -28.39 -13.08
CA ALA A 36 -14.83 -27.68 -12.15
C ALA A 36 -13.57 -28.48 -11.79
N LYS A 37 -13.63 -29.80 -11.91
CA LYS A 37 -12.55 -30.71 -11.50
C LYS A 37 -11.54 -31.01 -12.58
N LEU A 38 -11.75 -30.49 -13.80
CA LEU A 38 -10.81 -30.71 -14.91
C LEU A 38 -9.39 -30.28 -14.51
N GLN A 39 -8.43 -31.17 -14.74
CA GLN A 39 -7.02 -30.83 -14.54
C GLN A 39 -6.53 -30.04 -15.75
N ILE A 40 -5.92 -28.89 -15.49
CA ILE A 40 -5.38 -28.01 -16.53
C ILE A 40 -3.88 -27.81 -16.33
N ASN A 41 -3.19 -27.47 -17.42
CA ASN A 41 -1.80 -27.02 -17.39
C ASN A 41 -1.81 -25.51 -17.64
N GLU A 42 -1.45 -24.73 -16.62
CA GLU A 42 -1.50 -23.26 -16.67
C GLU A 42 -0.59 -22.67 -17.75
N GLU A 43 0.48 -23.39 -18.14
CA GLU A 43 1.42 -22.92 -19.15
C GLU A 43 1.00 -23.26 -20.58
N LYS A 44 0.24 -24.35 -20.78
CA LYS A 44 -0.10 -24.88 -22.11
C LYS A 44 -1.56 -24.69 -22.49
N ASP A 45 -2.48 -24.75 -21.54
CA ASP A 45 -3.89 -24.66 -21.80
C ASP A 45 -4.33 -23.21 -21.89
N GLU A 46 -5.07 -22.87 -22.95
CA GLU A 46 -5.69 -21.56 -23.09
C GLU A 46 -7.08 -21.59 -22.45
N ILE A 47 -7.25 -20.80 -21.39
CA ILE A 47 -8.51 -20.70 -20.68
C ILE A 47 -9.08 -19.30 -20.91
N ARG A 48 -10.35 -19.26 -21.36
CA ARG A 48 -11.06 -18.01 -21.63
C ARG A 48 -12.32 -17.93 -20.79
N PHE A 49 -12.60 -16.74 -20.33
CA PHE A 49 -13.85 -16.36 -19.67
C PHE A 49 -14.51 -15.27 -20.51
N ASP A 50 -15.74 -15.54 -20.95
CA ASP A 50 -16.47 -14.64 -21.86
C ASP A 50 -15.61 -14.22 -23.07
N GLY A 51 -14.86 -15.17 -23.62
CA GLY A 51 -14.02 -14.95 -24.79
C GLY A 51 -12.67 -14.28 -24.54
N GLN A 52 -12.37 -13.88 -23.29
CA GLN A 52 -11.09 -13.26 -22.95
C GLN A 52 -10.13 -14.26 -22.33
N VAL A 53 -8.88 -14.27 -22.78
CA VAL A 53 -7.83 -15.14 -22.24
C VAL A 53 -7.53 -14.74 -20.79
N LEU A 54 -7.50 -15.74 -19.91
CA LEU A 54 -7.13 -15.55 -18.52
C LEU A 54 -5.66 -15.86 -18.33
N GLU A 55 -4.98 -14.98 -17.58
CA GLU A 55 -3.61 -15.17 -17.15
C GLU A 55 -3.57 -15.32 -15.64
N TYR A 56 -2.77 -16.29 -15.16
CA TYR A 56 -2.56 -16.49 -13.73
C TYR A 56 -1.62 -15.42 -13.18
N GLU A 57 -2.08 -14.69 -12.18
CA GLU A 57 -1.25 -13.77 -11.40
C GLU A 57 -1.03 -14.35 -10.01
N GLU A 58 0.20 -14.73 -9.70
CA GLU A 58 0.56 -15.21 -8.36
C GLU A 58 0.48 -14.07 -7.35
N PHE A 59 1.07 -12.93 -7.68
CA PHE A 59 1.10 -11.74 -6.83
C PHE A 59 0.29 -10.60 -7.42
N VAL A 60 -0.39 -9.87 -6.53
CA VAL A 60 -1.14 -8.66 -6.89
C VAL A 60 -0.64 -7.49 -6.04
N TYR A 61 -0.67 -6.30 -6.63
CA TYR A 61 -0.10 -5.10 -6.01
C TYR A 61 -1.07 -3.94 -6.16
N TYR A 62 -1.45 -3.35 -5.05
CA TYR A 62 -2.41 -2.24 -4.99
C TYR A 62 -1.75 -0.99 -4.42
N MET A 63 -1.99 0.14 -5.06
CA MET A 63 -1.72 1.45 -4.51
C MET A 63 -3.03 2.03 -4.01
N MET A 64 -3.09 2.40 -2.73
CA MET A 64 -4.25 3.06 -2.16
C MET A 64 -3.85 4.44 -1.64
N ASN A 65 -4.73 5.41 -1.85
CA ASN A 65 -4.69 6.64 -1.08
C ASN A 65 -5.52 6.38 0.19
N LYS A 66 -4.85 5.87 1.22
CA LYS A 66 -5.52 5.50 2.46
C LYS A 66 -6.19 6.71 3.08
N PRO A 67 -7.51 6.66 3.35
CA PRO A 67 -8.19 7.74 4.04
C PRO A 67 -7.95 7.66 5.55
N GLN A 68 -8.27 8.72 6.24
CA GLN A 68 -8.39 8.71 7.70
C GLN A 68 -9.61 7.87 8.11
N GLY A 69 -9.57 7.33 9.32
CA GLY A 69 -10.71 6.60 9.89
C GLY A 69 -10.73 5.10 9.61
N VAL A 70 -9.81 4.59 8.80
CA VAL A 70 -9.63 3.14 8.59
C VAL A 70 -8.25 2.73 9.08
N ILE A 71 -8.14 1.49 9.55
CA ILE A 71 -6.89 0.95 10.08
C ILE A 71 -6.15 0.12 9.04
N SER A 72 -4.83 0.07 9.15
CA SER A 72 -3.96 -0.74 8.30
C SER A 72 -3.91 -2.18 8.82
N ALA A 73 -4.98 -2.91 8.53
CA ALA A 73 -5.14 -4.31 8.94
C ALA A 73 -5.98 -5.06 7.89
N THR A 74 -5.98 -6.37 7.97
CA THR A 74 -6.80 -7.21 7.08
C THR A 74 -8.21 -7.39 7.61
N GLU A 75 -8.36 -7.39 8.93
CA GLU A 75 -9.66 -7.50 9.61
C GLU A 75 -9.60 -6.84 10.99
N ASP A 76 -10.72 -6.39 11.48
CA ASP A 76 -10.87 -5.84 12.82
C ASP A 76 -12.33 -5.89 13.26
N ASN A 77 -12.57 -6.06 14.57
CA ASN A 77 -13.93 -6.16 15.13
C ASN A 77 -14.60 -4.81 15.35
N LYS A 78 -13.83 -3.73 15.43
CA LYS A 78 -14.32 -2.40 15.78
C LYS A 78 -14.23 -1.36 14.66
N HIS A 79 -13.21 -1.48 13.82
CA HIS A 79 -12.89 -0.47 12.81
C HIS A 79 -12.96 -1.06 11.41
N ARG A 80 -13.32 -0.22 10.45
CA ARG A 80 -13.11 -0.55 9.05
C ARG A 80 -11.61 -0.65 8.78
N THR A 81 -11.24 -1.58 7.93
CA THR A 81 -9.85 -1.79 7.53
C THR A 81 -9.63 -1.38 6.08
N VAL A 82 -8.37 -1.26 5.70
CA VAL A 82 -7.99 -0.95 4.32
C VAL A 82 -8.46 -2.04 3.35
N LEU A 83 -8.58 -3.31 3.78
CA LEU A 83 -9.12 -4.39 2.95
C LEU A 83 -10.59 -4.20 2.62
N ASP A 84 -11.35 -3.55 3.49
CA ASP A 84 -12.78 -3.24 3.25
C ASP A 84 -12.97 -2.27 2.07
N LEU A 85 -11.93 -1.52 1.70
CA LEU A 85 -11.97 -0.57 0.60
C LEU A 85 -11.54 -1.18 -0.74
N LEU A 86 -10.91 -2.37 -0.73
CA LEU A 86 -10.44 -3.04 -1.93
C LEU A 86 -11.51 -3.94 -2.56
N ASP A 87 -11.19 -4.52 -3.70
CA ASP A 87 -12.06 -5.47 -4.39
C ASP A 87 -11.99 -6.88 -3.78
N ASP A 88 -12.85 -7.78 -4.26
CA ASP A 88 -12.90 -9.16 -3.78
C ASP A 88 -11.63 -9.95 -4.12
N LEU A 89 -10.94 -9.58 -5.20
CA LEU A 89 -9.67 -10.20 -5.58
C LEU A 89 -8.64 -10.08 -4.45
N ALA A 90 -8.55 -8.91 -3.83
CA ALA A 90 -7.60 -8.66 -2.75
C ALA A 90 -7.77 -9.67 -1.61
N ARG A 91 -9.02 -9.92 -1.18
CA ARG A 91 -9.29 -10.89 -0.12
C ARG A 91 -9.00 -12.32 -0.57
N SER A 92 -9.40 -12.68 -1.78
CA SER A 92 -9.19 -14.05 -2.30
C SER A 92 -7.70 -14.36 -2.48
N LYS A 93 -6.88 -13.37 -2.75
CA LYS A 93 -5.42 -13.49 -2.90
C LYS A 93 -4.64 -13.35 -1.59
N GLY A 94 -5.33 -13.07 -0.49
CA GLY A 94 -4.66 -12.90 0.80
C GLY A 94 -3.82 -11.63 0.91
N VAL A 95 -4.26 -10.56 0.28
CA VAL A 95 -3.57 -9.26 0.28
C VAL A 95 -3.56 -8.66 1.68
N PHE A 96 -2.46 -8.02 2.03
CA PHE A 96 -2.27 -7.34 3.32
C PHE A 96 -1.54 -6.00 3.08
N PRO A 97 -1.69 -5.04 4.00
CA PRO A 97 -0.97 -3.77 3.88
C PRO A 97 0.52 -3.96 4.16
N VAL A 98 1.35 -3.27 3.39
CA VAL A 98 2.80 -3.23 3.59
C VAL A 98 3.10 -2.12 4.58
N GLY A 99 3.28 -2.50 5.84
CA GLY A 99 3.44 -1.58 6.95
C GLY A 99 2.10 -1.04 7.45
N ARG A 100 2.19 -0.10 8.36
CA ARG A 100 1.03 0.44 9.05
C ARG A 100 1.08 1.96 9.05
N LEU A 101 0.08 2.58 8.46
CA LEU A 101 -0.24 3.98 8.69
C LEU A 101 -1.25 4.07 9.82
N ASP A 102 -1.10 5.06 10.69
CA ASP A 102 -2.03 5.28 11.79
C ASP A 102 -3.44 5.56 11.26
N ILE A 103 -4.44 5.36 12.11
CA ILE A 103 -5.85 5.56 11.73
C ILE A 103 -6.11 6.98 11.22
N ASP A 104 -5.42 7.97 11.78
CA ASP A 104 -5.55 9.39 11.40
C ASP A 104 -4.55 9.85 10.34
N THR A 105 -3.67 8.98 9.88
CA THR A 105 -2.72 9.25 8.79
C THR A 105 -3.31 8.79 7.48
N HIS A 106 -3.14 9.60 6.43
CA HIS A 106 -3.62 9.27 5.09
C HIS A 106 -2.46 9.22 4.09
N GLY A 107 -2.79 8.84 2.85
CA GLY A 107 -1.83 8.83 1.77
C GLY A 107 -1.43 7.44 1.28
N LEU A 108 -0.23 7.35 0.76
CA LEU A 108 0.25 6.14 0.08
C LEU A 108 0.32 4.94 1.00
N LEU A 109 -0.43 3.90 0.63
CA LEU A 109 -0.31 2.57 1.21
C LEU A 109 -0.21 1.55 0.08
N LEU A 110 0.83 0.72 0.15
CA LEU A 110 0.99 -0.42 -0.73
C LEU A 110 0.35 -1.64 -0.06
N LEU A 111 -0.45 -2.40 -0.83
CA LEU A 111 -1.05 -3.64 -0.35
C LEU A 111 -0.73 -4.74 -1.37
N THR A 112 -0.34 -5.90 -0.88
CA THR A 112 0.09 -7.02 -1.73
C THR A 112 0.03 -8.32 -0.96
N ASN A 113 0.07 -9.44 -1.68
CA ASN A 113 0.30 -10.77 -1.12
C ASN A 113 1.76 -11.25 -1.32
N ASP A 114 2.63 -10.38 -1.84
CA ASP A 114 4.07 -10.65 -2.02
C ASP A 114 4.82 -10.40 -0.72
N GLY A 115 4.96 -11.45 0.10
CA GLY A 115 5.59 -11.34 1.41
C GLY A 115 7.08 -10.99 1.36
N GLN A 116 7.80 -11.41 0.31
CA GLN A 116 9.22 -11.09 0.16
C GLN A 116 9.42 -9.60 -0.11
N LEU A 117 8.61 -9.03 -1.00
CA LEU A 117 8.66 -7.59 -1.27
C LEU A 117 8.31 -6.79 -0.01
N ALA A 118 7.22 -7.17 0.66
CA ALA A 118 6.80 -6.49 1.89
C ALA A 118 7.89 -6.51 2.96
N HIS A 119 8.49 -7.67 3.19
CA HIS A 119 9.59 -7.82 4.17
C HIS A 119 10.79 -6.93 3.80
N ALA A 120 11.16 -6.90 2.53
CA ALA A 120 12.29 -6.08 2.07
C ALA A 120 12.03 -4.58 2.26
N LEU A 121 10.81 -4.11 1.93
CA LEU A 121 10.45 -2.70 2.08
C LEU A 121 10.37 -2.26 3.53
N LEU A 122 10.03 -3.17 4.45
CA LEU A 122 9.88 -2.86 5.87
C LEU A 122 11.16 -3.12 6.69
N SER A 123 12.15 -3.78 6.10
CA SER A 123 13.38 -4.13 6.80
C SER A 123 14.18 -2.87 7.19
N PRO A 124 14.51 -2.67 8.48
CA PRO A 124 15.32 -1.54 8.92
C PRO A 124 16.71 -1.51 8.27
N LYS A 125 17.25 -2.66 7.91
CA LYS A 125 18.58 -2.79 7.29
C LYS A 125 18.64 -2.18 5.88
N ARG A 126 17.51 -2.08 5.19
CA ARG A 126 17.48 -1.57 3.81
C ARG A 126 17.31 -0.05 3.75
N HIS A 127 16.98 0.59 4.85
CA HIS A 127 16.82 2.04 4.94
C HIS A 127 15.93 2.61 3.82
N VAL A 128 14.78 1.98 3.59
CA VAL A 128 13.83 2.44 2.57
C VAL A 128 13.21 3.76 2.99
N ASP A 129 13.44 4.79 2.20
CA ASP A 129 12.95 6.14 2.48
C ASP A 129 11.42 6.22 2.36
N LYS A 130 10.82 6.94 3.27
CA LYS A 130 9.41 7.30 3.27
C LYS A 130 9.29 8.80 3.43
N THR A 131 8.57 9.44 2.53
CA THR A 131 8.38 10.89 2.57
C THR A 131 6.94 11.20 2.97
N TYR A 132 6.80 12.07 3.95
CA TYR A 132 5.51 12.52 4.47
C TYR A 132 5.37 14.02 4.25
N GLN A 133 4.14 14.46 4.02
CA GLN A 133 3.79 15.88 4.08
C GLN A 133 2.95 16.08 5.34
N ALA A 134 3.32 17.08 6.12
CA ALA A 134 2.65 17.39 7.38
C ALA A 134 2.20 18.84 7.43
N GLN A 135 0.99 19.04 7.90
CA GLN A 135 0.55 20.34 8.39
C GLN A 135 0.87 20.40 9.88
N VAL A 136 1.56 21.44 10.29
CA VAL A 136 2.09 21.58 11.63
C VAL A 136 1.52 22.83 12.29
N LYS A 137 1.02 22.69 13.50
CA LYS A 137 0.71 23.80 14.37
C LYS A 137 2.00 24.26 15.04
N GLY A 138 2.44 25.46 14.71
CA GLY A 138 3.71 26.03 15.10
C GLY A 138 4.53 26.44 13.86
N ILE A 139 5.55 27.26 14.11
CA ILE A 139 6.43 27.76 13.05
C ILE A 139 7.68 26.90 13.04
N MET A 140 7.83 26.07 12.02
CA MET A 140 9.02 25.25 11.80
C MET A 140 10.14 26.15 11.29
N SER A 141 11.35 25.94 11.77
CA SER A 141 12.51 26.80 11.50
C SER A 141 13.70 26.01 10.98
N GLN A 142 14.74 26.71 10.52
CA GLN A 142 16.00 26.09 10.12
C GLN A 142 16.69 25.35 11.28
N GLU A 143 16.49 25.78 12.51
CA GLU A 143 16.96 25.06 13.68
C GLU A 143 16.31 23.67 13.76
N ASP A 144 15.01 23.57 13.45
CA ASP A 144 14.30 22.29 13.42
C ASP A 144 14.85 21.39 12.29
N VAL A 145 15.16 21.97 11.14
CA VAL A 145 15.79 21.25 10.00
C VAL A 145 17.11 20.60 10.46
N GLN A 146 17.93 21.37 11.18
CA GLN A 146 19.21 20.89 11.71
C GLN A 146 19.02 19.82 12.80
N THR A 147 18.02 19.99 13.65
CA THR A 147 17.67 19.01 14.68
C THR A 147 17.30 17.66 14.07
N PHE A 148 16.48 17.67 13.01
CA PHE A 148 16.13 16.46 12.26
C PHE A 148 17.37 15.82 11.62
N ALA A 149 18.24 16.63 11.02
CA ALA A 149 19.44 16.16 10.33
C ALA A 149 20.46 15.51 11.27
N LYS A 150 20.49 15.91 12.53
CA LYS A 150 21.39 15.34 13.54
C LYS A 150 20.89 14.03 14.14
N GLY A 151 19.62 13.73 13.97
CA GLY A 151 18.97 12.59 14.62
C GLY A 151 18.37 12.99 15.97
N ILE A 152 17.06 12.81 16.10
CA ILE A 152 16.31 13.22 17.28
C ILE A 152 16.35 12.10 18.32
N PRO A 153 16.80 12.37 19.56
CA PRO A 153 16.74 11.39 20.64
C PRO A 153 15.34 11.39 21.24
N LEU A 154 14.54 10.38 20.90
CA LEU A 154 13.26 10.15 21.55
C LEU A 154 13.43 9.29 22.80
N LYS A 155 12.41 9.22 23.62
CA LYS A 155 12.47 8.55 24.91
C LYS A 155 12.88 7.07 24.83
N ASP A 156 12.39 6.38 23.82
CA ASP A 156 12.56 4.92 23.63
C ASP A 156 13.62 4.55 22.60
N PHE A 157 14.00 5.47 21.71
CA PHE A 157 15.06 5.25 20.73
C PHE A 157 15.55 6.57 20.15
N THR A 158 16.76 6.55 19.55
CA THR A 158 17.30 7.69 18.82
C THR A 158 17.02 7.52 17.33
N CYS A 159 16.34 8.49 16.73
CA CYS A 159 16.05 8.50 15.30
C CYS A 159 17.33 8.62 14.49
N GLN A 160 17.37 7.96 13.33
CA GLN A 160 18.40 8.20 12.34
C GLN A 160 18.28 9.63 11.81
N PRO A 161 19.37 10.21 11.27
CA PRO A 161 19.30 11.50 10.59
C PRO A 161 18.16 11.51 9.58
N ALA A 162 17.37 12.57 9.60
CA ALA A 162 16.19 12.71 8.77
C ALA A 162 16.22 14.05 8.04
N LYS A 163 15.50 14.11 6.90
CA LYS A 163 15.38 15.33 6.12
C LYS A 163 14.07 16.03 6.44
N LEU A 164 14.15 17.28 6.81
CA LEU A 164 12.99 18.16 6.99
C LEU A 164 13.08 19.31 5.98
N GLU A 165 12.03 19.46 5.16
CA GLU A 165 11.90 20.59 4.24
C GLU A 165 10.70 21.44 4.68
N ILE A 166 10.93 22.76 4.82
CA ILE A 166 9.85 23.69 5.13
C ILE A 166 9.29 24.19 3.79
N LEU A 167 8.04 23.84 3.49
CA LEU A 167 7.39 24.21 2.24
C LEU A 167 6.77 25.60 2.30
N SER A 168 6.12 25.92 3.42
CA SER A 168 5.51 27.22 3.64
C SER A 168 5.30 27.45 5.14
N VAL A 169 5.24 28.73 5.50
CA VAL A 169 4.98 29.17 6.88
C VAL A 169 3.91 30.26 6.82
N ASP A 170 2.89 30.15 7.66
CA ASP A 170 1.87 31.16 7.88
C ASP A 170 2.05 31.73 9.27
N SER A 171 2.73 32.87 9.37
CA SER A 171 3.03 33.50 10.66
C SER A 171 1.77 34.00 11.36
N ASP A 172 0.75 34.39 10.63
CA ASP A 172 -0.51 34.90 11.21
C ASP A 172 -1.30 33.81 11.90
N LYS A 173 -1.32 32.62 11.30
CA LYS A 173 -2.01 31.44 11.86
C LYS A 173 -1.11 30.61 12.78
N GLY A 174 0.19 30.84 12.75
CA GLY A 174 1.15 30.02 13.50
C GLY A 174 1.22 28.60 12.97
N GLU A 175 1.20 28.40 11.65
CA GLU A 175 1.18 27.10 10.99
C GLU A 175 2.34 26.98 10.01
N SER A 176 2.73 25.71 9.75
CA SER A 176 3.74 25.38 8.74
C SER A 176 3.29 24.18 7.92
N GLN A 177 3.73 24.14 6.66
CA GLN A 177 3.66 22.95 5.81
C GLN A 177 5.07 22.44 5.61
N VAL A 178 5.30 21.16 5.89
CA VAL A 178 6.64 20.57 5.81
C VAL A 178 6.60 19.21 5.11
N ARG A 179 7.76 18.81 4.58
CA ARG A 179 8.00 17.42 4.16
C ARG A 179 9.08 16.82 5.03
N VAL A 180 8.84 15.59 5.46
CA VAL A 180 9.77 14.83 6.29
C VAL A 180 10.09 13.53 5.59
N THR A 181 11.38 13.24 5.39
CA THR A 181 11.85 11.97 4.84
C THR A 181 12.59 11.21 5.94
N ILE A 182 12.12 10.00 6.23
CA ILE A 182 12.71 9.09 7.21
C ILE A 182 12.91 7.71 6.59
N ALA A 183 13.90 6.97 7.08
CA ALA A 183 14.17 5.59 6.67
C ALA A 183 13.73 4.57 7.73
N GLU A 184 13.00 5.00 8.71
CA GLU A 184 12.49 4.20 9.82
C GLU A 184 10.95 4.22 9.83
N GLY A 185 10.34 3.40 10.65
CA GLY A 185 8.89 3.33 10.78
C GLY A 185 8.45 3.05 12.21
N LYS A 186 9.04 3.74 13.18
CA LYS A 186 8.68 3.57 14.59
C LYS A 186 7.32 4.19 14.91
N PHE A 187 6.72 3.73 15.97
CA PHE A 187 5.40 4.19 16.44
C PHE A 187 5.31 5.71 16.50
N HIS A 188 4.36 6.29 15.76
CA HIS A 188 4.10 7.73 15.68
C HIS A 188 5.36 8.59 15.49
N GLN A 189 6.32 8.08 14.69
CA GLN A 189 7.65 8.68 14.64
C GLN A 189 7.64 10.13 14.17
N VAL A 190 7.01 10.45 13.05
CA VAL A 190 6.99 11.83 12.52
C VAL A 190 6.30 12.77 13.50
N LYS A 191 5.17 12.36 14.08
CA LYS A 191 4.44 13.15 15.08
C LYS A 191 5.31 13.44 16.30
N ARG A 192 6.04 12.44 16.77
CA ARG A 192 6.90 12.56 17.94
C ARG A 192 8.14 13.42 17.67
N MET A 193 8.69 13.33 16.45
CA MET A 193 9.83 14.17 16.05
C MET A 193 9.45 15.65 16.01
N VAL A 194 8.28 15.96 15.45
CA VAL A 194 7.75 17.33 15.42
C VAL A 194 7.45 17.82 16.84
N ALA A 195 6.87 16.96 17.68
CA ALA A 195 6.61 17.28 19.09
C ALA A 195 7.90 17.56 19.88
N TYR A 196 8.97 16.85 19.57
CA TYR A 196 10.29 17.13 20.17
C TYR A 196 10.76 18.56 19.90
N CYS A 197 10.41 19.12 18.75
CA CYS A 197 10.71 20.50 18.38
C CYS A 197 9.70 21.51 18.97
N GLY A 198 8.80 21.08 19.84
CA GLY A 198 7.80 21.95 20.48
C GLY A 198 6.62 22.33 19.59
N LYS A 199 6.39 21.61 18.49
CA LYS A 199 5.29 21.84 17.56
C LYS A 199 4.42 20.60 17.47
N GLU A 200 3.30 20.67 16.73
CA GLU A 200 2.33 19.59 16.68
C GLU A 200 1.89 19.31 15.24
N VAL A 201 1.96 18.04 14.84
CA VAL A 201 1.38 17.59 13.56
C VAL A 201 -0.14 17.57 13.69
N VAL A 202 -0.84 18.30 12.81
CA VAL A 202 -2.31 18.32 12.75
C VAL A 202 -2.87 17.54 11.57
N ASP A 203 -2.08 17.31 10.53
CA ASP A 203 -2.41 16.44 9.40
C ASP A 203 -1.12 15.78 8.90
N LEU A 204 -1.20 14.49 8.58
CA LEU A 204 -0.05 13.72 8.12
C LEU A 204 -0.43 12.84 6.94
N GLN A 205 0.29 13.02 5.83
CA GLN A 205 0.09 12.28 4.60
C GLN A 205 1.40 11.64 4.15
N ARG A 206 1.39 10.32 3.87
CA ARG A 206 2.54 9.69 3.23
C ARG A 206 2.46 9.86 1.72
N LEU A 207 3.54 10.37 1.13
CA LEU A 207 3.64 10.62 -0.31
C LEU A 207 4.43 9.55 -1.05
N THR A 208 5.48 9.01 -0.42
CA THR A 208 6.36 8.02 -1.06
C THR A 208 6.76 6.91 -0.12
N MET A 209 7.05 5.75 -0.68
CA MET A 209 7.75 4.65 -0.02
C MET A 209 8.73 4.05 -1.04
N GLY A 210 10.03 4.23 -0.80
CA GLY A 210 11.05 3.83 -1.76
C GLY A 210 10.85 4.55 -3.10
N THR A 211 10.77 3.78 -4.17
CA THR A 211 10.55 4.33 -5.53
C THR A 211 9.09 4.61 -5.85
N LEU A 212 8.16 4.18 -4.98
CA LEU A 212 6.73 4.33 -5.23
C LEU A 212 6.25 5.68 -4.74
N ALA A 213 5.54 6.41 -5.60
CA ALA A 213 4.94 7.71 -5.27
C ALA A 213 3.42 7.64 -5.40
N LEU A 214 2.70 8.29 -4.48
CA LEU A 214 1.25 8.37 -4.53
C LEU A 214 0.80 9.05 -5.82
N ASP A 215 -0.12 8.41 -6.53
CA ASP A 215 -0.76 8.97 -7.71
C ASP A 215 -1.67 10.13 -7.29
N GLU A 216 -1.39 11.33 -7.81
CA GLU A 216 -2.14 12.55 -7.51
C GLU A 216 -3.61 12.47 -7.95
N ASN A 217 -3.93 11.59 -8.91
CA ASN A 217 -5.29 11.40 -9.39
C ASN A 217 -6.14 10.50 -8.48
N LEU A 218 -5.54 9.84 -7.50
CA LEU A 218 -6.28 9.05 -6.52
C LEU A 218 -6.76 9.94 -5.39
N GLU A 219 -8.06 10.05 -5.24
CA GLU A 219 -8.67 10.71 -4.09
C GLU A 219 -8.62 9.79 -2.86
N ARG A 220 -8.85 10.35 -1.68
CA ARG A 220 -8.84 9.57 -0.44
C ARG A 220 -9.85 8.42 -0.50
N GLY A 221 -9.38 7.22 -0.20
CA GLY A 221 -10.17 6.00 -0.28
C GLY A 221 -10.10 5.29 -1.61
N GLU A 222 -9.59 5.94 -2.65
CA GLU A 222 -9.43 5.33 -3.96
C GLU A 222 -8.15 4.49 -4.02
N TRP A 223 -8.17 3.52 -4.92
CA TRP A 223 -7.04 2.63 -5.15
C TRP A 223 -6.96 2.24 -6.62
N ARG A 224 -5.81 1.76 -7.03
CA ARG A 224 -5.58 1.12 -8.32
C ARG A 224 -4.49 0.07 -8.21
N ARG A 225 -4.36 -0.77 -9.23
CA ARG A 225 -3.24 -1.69 -9.34
C ARG A 225 -1.97 -0.92 -9.71
N LEU A 226 -0.81 -1.42 -9.31
CA LEU A 226 0.45 -0.83 -9.75
C LEU A 226 0.60 -0.99 -11.27
N THR A 227 1.25 -0.03 -11.91
CA THR A 227 1.71 -0.20 -13.28
C THR A 227 2.92 -1.14 -13.31
N ARG A 228 3.19 -1.72 -14.48
CA ARG A 228 4.38 -2.56 -14.65
C ARG A 228 5.66 -1.81 -14.31
N GLU A 229 5.78 -0.56 -14.74
CA GLU A 229 6.94 0.28 -14.45
C GLU A 229 7.12 0.51 -12.94
N GLU A 230 6.06 0.83 -12.23
CA GLU A 230 6.09 1.00 -10.77
C GLU A 230 6.57 -0.27 -10.08
N LEU A 231 6.05 -1.43 -10.47
CA LEU A 231 6.45 -2.72 -9.91
C LEU A 231 7.91 -3.04 -10.22
N GLU A 232 8.33 -2.86 -11.48
CA GLU A 232 9.71 -3.13 -11.89
C GLU A 232 10.70 -2.25 -11.10
N ASN A 233 10.38 -0.97 -10.91
CA ASN A 233 11.22 -0.06 -10.13
C ASN A 233 11.30 -0.47 -8.66
N LEU A 234 10.18 -0.88 -8.05
CA LEU A 234 10.19 -1.38 -6.68
C LEU A 234 11.06 -2.64 -6.54
N LEU A 235 10.87 -3.61 -7.41
CA LEU A 235 11.63 -4.86 -7.39
C LEU A 235 13.13 -4.62 -7.61
N ALA A 236 13.48 -3.73 -8.53
CA ALA A 236 14.87 -3.36 -8.78
C ALA A 236 15.51 -2.70 -7.55
N SER A 237 14.76 -1.92 -6.79
CA SER A 237 15.26 -1.21 -5.61
C SER A 237 15.62 -2.12 -4.44
N ILE A 238 15.07 -3.33 -4.41
CA ILE A 238 15.31 -4.31 -3.34
C ILE A 238 16.19 -5.48 -3.79
N ALA A 239 16.59 -5.51 -5.04
CA ALA A 239 17.42 -6.58 -5.59
C ALA A 239 18.85 -6.57 -5.01
#